data_440cf02997b2ceb64bddb81bb30b4d4f
#
_entry.id   440cf02997b2ceb64bddb81bb30b4d4f
#
_cell.length_a   1.000
_cell.length_b   1.000
_cell.length_c   1.000
_cell.angle_alpha   90.00
_cell.angle_beta   90.00
_cell.angle_gamma   90.00
#
_symmetry.space_group_name_H-M   'P 1'
#
loop_
_entity.id
_entity.type
_entity.pdbx_description
1 polymer ?
#
loop_
_entity_poly.entity_id
_entity_poly.type
_entity_poly.pdbx_seq_one_letter_code
_entity_poly.pdbx_strand_id
1 'polypeptide(L)'
;MQVHMEETKTNIKDELLKVYCNRIPDFQHIQDVCKREDISGAFLMSPNKNYTRQPFPFLAIGQETNGWEKFSEIVTEEECKDMMSAYEEFNVGEKYYSSPFWNIIRKIETTLGNEPYSCTWTNISKYDQNHGSPDAEHEELFSIVDNLLIDELKIIKPKICIFFTGHNFDYRLKNIFNKIKGTNI
;
A
#
# COMPACT_ATOMS: atom_id res chain seq x y z
N MET A 1 6.85 -40.52 -16.84
CA MET A 1 5.80 -40.08 -15.90
C MET A 1 6.29 -38.81 -15.24
N GLN A 2 6.02 -37.64 -15.87
CA GLN A 2 6.37 -36.36 -15.31
C GLN A 2 5.28 -35.97 -14.30
N VAL A 3 5.66 -35.95 -13.03
CA VAL A 3 4.83 -35.39 -11.97
C VAL A 3 4.96 -33.86 -12.10
N HIS A 4 3.96 -33.18 -12.68
CA HIS A 4 3.80 -31.75 -12.54
C HIS A 4 3.48 -31.47 -11.07
N MET A 5 4.48 -31.01 -10.34
CA MET A 5 4.22 -30.25 -9.11
C MET A 5 3.60 -28.93 -9.55
N GLU A 6 2.29 -28.83 -9.49
CA GLU A 6 1.61 -27.55 -9.39
C GLU A 6 2.10 -26.89 -8.09
N GLU A 7 3.10 -26.02 -8.19
CA GLU A 7 3.35 -25.01 -7.14
C GLU A 7 2.03 -24.25 -6.99
N THR A 8 1.37 -24.45 -5.87
CA THR A 8 0.26 -23.61 -5.44
C THR A 8 0.78 -22.17 -5.40
N LYS A 9 0.55 -21.42 -6.46
CA LYS A 9 0.79 -19.97 -6.47
C LYS A 9 -0.08 -19.40 -5.37
N THR A 10 0.49 -19.17 -4.21
CA THR A 10 -0.16 -18.46 -3.13
C THR A 10 -0.65 -17.14 -3.72
N ASN A 11 -1.94 -16.87 -3.57
CA ASN A 11 -2.55 -15.68 -4.16
C ASN A 11 -2.06 -14.46 -3.36
N ILE A 12 -1.35 -13.54 -4.00
CA ILE A 12 -0.83 -12.30 -3.40
C ILE A 12 -1.94 -11.59 -2.59
N LYS A 13 -3.16 -11.55 -3.11
CA LYS A 13 -4.30 -10.92 -2.45
C LYS A 13 -4.61 -11.57 -1.10
N ASP A 14 -4.60 -12.90 -1.05
CA ASP A 14 -4.89 -13.63 0.20
C ASP A 14 -3.76 -13.45 1.24
N GLU A 15 -2.50 -13.41 0.79
CA GLU A 15 -1.37 -13.12 1.68
C GLU A 15 -1.43 -11.70 2.25
N LEU A 16 -1.75 -10.71 1.42
CA LEU A 16 -1.94 -9.33 1.85
C LEU A 16 -3.10 -9.22 2.84
N LEU A 17 -4.26 -9.80 2.50
CA LEU A 17 -5.42 -9.78 3.40
C LEU A 17 -5.07 -10.36 4.77
N LYS A 18 -4.36 -11.49 4.82
CA LYS A 18 -3.92 -12.10 6.08
C LYS A 18 -3.05 -11.16 6.92
N VAL A 19 -2.12 -10.44 6.27
CA VAL A 19 -1.28 -9.45 6.96
C VAL A 19 -2.13 -8.31 7.49
N TYR A 20 -3.07 -7.79 6.70
CA TYR A 20 -3.95 -6.70 7.11
C TYR A 20 -4.88 -7.12 8.26
N CYS A 21 -5.45 -8.32 8.22
CA CYS A 21 -6.27 -8.86 9.31
C CYS A 21 -5.48 -8.96 10.63
N ASN A 22 -4.19 -9.26 10.59
CA ASN A 22 -3.34 -9.26 11.77
C ASN A 22 -3.12 -7.85 12.36
N ARG A 23 -3.45 -6.80 11.63
CA ARG A 23 -3.35 -5.38 12.05
C ARG A 23 -4.68 -4.75 12.43
N ILE A 24 -5.77 -5.50 12.41
CA ILE A 24 -7.09 -5.00 12.85
C ILE A 24 -7.04 -4.34 14.24
N PRO A 25 -6.35 -4.89 15.25
CA PRO A 25 -6.24 -4.20 16.54
C PRO A 25 -5.56 -2.82 16.45
N ASP A 26 -4.53 -2.68 15.60
CA ASP A 26 -3.84 -1.41 15.41
C ASP A 26 -4.75 -0.41 14.66
N PHE A 27 -5.47 -0.87 13.63
CA PHE A 27 -6.45 -0.05 12.89
C PHE A 27 -7.59 0.41 13.81
N GLN A 28 -8.12 -0.49 14.64
CA GLN A 28 -9.17 -0.14 15.61
C GLN A 28 -8.67 0.89 16.63
N HIS A 29 -7.43 0.73 17.11
CA HIS A 29 -6.84 1.69 18.04
C HIS A 29 -6.75 3.10 17.43
N ILE A 30 -6.27 3.21 16.18
CA ILE A 30 -6.22 4.48 15.44
C ILE A 30 -7.63 5.07 15.33
N GLN A 31 -8.61 4.27 14.91
CA GLN A 31 -9.99 4.68 14.77
C GLN A 31 -10.58 5.19 16.10
N ASP A 32 -10.29 4.49 17.20
CA ASP A 32 -10.78 4.83 18.54
C ASP A 32 -10.19 6.14 19.07
N VAL A 33 -8.92 6.40 18.78
CA VAL A 33 -8.25 7.66 19.16
C VAL A 33 -8.79 8.82 18.34
N CYS A 34 -8.98 8.63 17.03
CA CYS A 34 -9.36 9.67 16.08
C CYS A 34 -10.88 9.82 15.87
N LYS A 35 -11.71 9.38 16.80
CA LYS A 35 -13.20 9.29 16.67
C LYS A 35 -13.93 10.46 16.00
N ARG A 36 -13.39 11.67 16.10
CA ARG A 36 -14.03 12.91 15.59
C ARG A 36 -13.18 13.62 14.55
N GLU A 37 -12.05 13.05 14.24
CA GLU A 37 -11.11 13.61 13.27
C GLU A 37 -11.51 13.21 11.85
N ASP A 38 -11.19 14.06 10.88
CA ASP A 38 -11.37 13.71 9.48
C ASP A 38 -10.16 12.94 8.96
N ILE A 39 -10.09 11.66 9.33
CA ILE A 39 -9.08 10.72 8.84
C ILE A 39 -9.68 9.76 7.82
N SER A 40 -8.86 9.26 6.92
CA SER A 40 -9.22 8.14 6.04
C SER A 40 -9.27 6.81 6.81
N GLY A 41 -9.74 5.74 6.17
CA GLY A 41 -9.42 4.39 6.57
C GLY A 41 -8.00 4.00 6.14
N ALA A 42 -7.53 2.84 6.58
CA ALA A 42 -6.20 2.38 6.17
C ALA A 42 -6.14 2.12 4.67
N PHE A 43 -5.11 2.66 4.02
CA PHE A 43 -4.82 2.36 2.63
C PHE A 43 -4.24 0.95 2.50
N LEU A 44 -5.03 0.00 2.00
CA LEU A 44 -4.68 -1.41 1.86
C LEU A 44 -4.56 -1.78 0.38
N MET A 45 -3.35 -2.10 -0.06
CA MET A 45 -3.08 -2.41 -1.46
C MET A 45 -3.62 -3.78 -1.87
N SER A 46 -4.05 -3.91 -3.13
CA SER A 46 -4.44 -5.16 -3.76
C SER A 46 -4.02 -5.15 -5.23
N PRO A 47 -2.78 -5.57 -5.54
CA PRO A 47 -2.26 -5.53 -6.90
C PRO A 47 -3.12 -6.32 -7.88
N ASN A 48 -3.36 -5.75 -9.05
CA ASN A 48 -4.10 -6.46 -10.08
C ASN A 48 -3.30 -7.64 -10.66
N LYS A 49 -3.99 -8.55 -11.34
CA LYS A 49 -3.41 -9.78 -11.91
C LYS A 49 -2.30 -9.52 -12.96
N ASN A 50 -2.21 -8.32 -13.51
CA ASN A 50 -1.23 -7.98 -14.53
C ASN A 50 0.12 -7.64 -13.91
N TYR A 51 0.17 -7.24 -12.63
CA TYR A 51 1.40 -6.84 -11.93
C TYR A 51 2.53 -7.87 -12.08
N THR A 52 2.26 -9.13 -11.75
CA THR A 52 3.27 -10.20 -11.76
C THR A 52 3.68 -10.67 -13.16
N ARG A 53 2.95 -10.26 -14.19
CA ARG A 53 3.20 -10.65 -15.58
C ARG A 53 4.15 -9.71 -16.31
N GLN A 54 4.49 -8.57 -15.68
CA GLN A 54 5.31 -7.56 -16.30
C GLN A 54 6.79 -7.96 -16.36
N PRO A 55 7.55 -7.48 -17.36
CA PRO A 55 9.01 -7.66 -17.41
C PRO A 55 9.71 -7.08 -16.18
N PHE A 56 9.25 -5.92 -15.71
CA PHE A 56 9.77 -5.20 -14.57
C PHE A 56 8.65 -4.76 -13.63
N PRO A 57 8.06 -5.70 -12.82
CA PRO A 57 7.07 -5.32 -11.83
C PRO A 57 7.65 -4.27 -10.89
N PHE A 58 7.01 -3.10 -10.79
CA PHE A 58 7.48 -2.05 -9.91
C PHE A 58 6.41 -1.58 -8.93
N LEU A 59 6.89 -1.12 -7.78
CA LEU A 59 6.09 -0.51 -6.74
C LEU A 59 6.38 1.00 -6.71
N ALA A 60 5.34 1.80 -6.86
CA ALA A 60 5.38 3.22 -6.55
C ALA A 60 5.04 3.43 -5.07
N ILE A 61 5.86 4.19 -4.34
CA ILE A 61 5.66 4.47 -2.93
C ILE A 61 5.44 5.97 -2.75
N GLY A 62 4.23 6.35 -2.37
CA GLY A 62 3.82 7.73 -2.09
C GLY A 62 3.96 8.10 -0.63
N GLN A 63 3.48 9.30 -0.29
CA GLN A 63 3.45 9.85 1.08
C GLN A 63 2.25 9.31 1.84
N GLU A 64 1.08 9.83 1.55
CA GLU A 64 -0.25 9.46 2.06
C GLU A 64 -1.27 9.49 0.91
N THR A 65 -2.50 9.11 1.20
CA THR A 65 -3.63 9.28 0.29
C THR A 65 -4.09 10.76 0.30
N ASN A 66 -5.03 11.09 -0.57
CA ASN A 66 -5.69 12.40 -0.62
C ASN A 66 -7.21 12.18 -0.58
N GLY A 67 -7.69 11.78 0.58
CA GLY A 67 -9.08 11.40 0.80
C GLY A 67 -9.35 9.97 0.31
N TRP A 68 -8.94 8.99 1.11
CA TRP A 68 -9.28 7.58 0.86
C TRP A 68 -10.61 7.20 1.52
N GLU A 69 -11.06 5.97 1.28
CA GLU A 69 -12.25 5.40 1.93
C GLU A 69 -12.12 5.43 3.45
N LYS A 70 -13.23 5.40 4.18
CA LYS A 70 -13.25 5.40 5.64
C LYS A 70 -13.67 4.05 6.17
N PHE A 71 -13.08 3.63 7.28
CA PHE A 71 -13.60 2.52 8.07
C PHE A 71 -14.92 2.89 8.74
N SER A 72 -15.76 1.90 9.03
CA SER A 72 -16.87 2.03 9.98
C SER A 72 -16.35 2.11 11.43
N GLU A 73 -17.26 2.18 12.41
CA GLU A 73 -16.86 2.26 13.83
C GLU A 73 -16.06 1.03 14.31
N ILE A 74 -16.31 -0.14 13.73
CA ILE A 74 -15.66 -1.39 14.11
C ILE A 74 -14.88 -1.93 12.90
N VAL A 75 -13.57 -1.99 13.03
CA VAL A 75 -12.71 -2.52 11.98
C VAL A 75 -12.76 -4.05 11.99
N THR A 76 -13.13 -4.63 10.86
CA THR A 76 -13.31 -6.07 10.67
C THR A 76 -12.50 -6.58 9.49
N GLU A 77 -12.43 -7.90 9.31
CA GLU A 77 -11.86 -8.50 8.09
C GLU A 77 -12.62 -8.05 6.83
N GLU A 78 -13.94 -7.91 6.92
CA GLU A 78 -14.74 -7.46 5.78
C GLU A 78 -14.37 -6.03 5.37
N GLU A 79 -14.16 -5.14 6.33
CA GLU A 79 -13.69 -3.79 6.04
C GLU A 79 -12.29 -3.75 5.43
N CYS A 80 -11.39 -4.67 5.84
CA CYS A 80 -10.10 -4.80 5.15
C CYS A 80 -10.29 -5.24 3.69
N LYS A 81 -11.26 -6.13 3.40
CA LYS A 81 -11.59 -6.52 2.02
C LYS A 81 -12.18 -5.37 1.23
N ASP A 82 -13.04 -4.54 1.85
CA ASP A 82 -13.62 -3.37 1.22
C ASP A 82 -12.54 -2.35 0.84
N MET A 83 -11.57 -2.08 1.73
CA MET A 83 -10.42 -1.23 1.43
C MET A 83 -9.59 -1.77 0.26
N MET A 84 -9.35 -3.09 0.23
CA MET A 84 -8.65 -3.74 -0.89
C MET A 84 -9.46 -3.67 -2.19
N SER A 85 -10.78 -3.77 -2.11
CA SER A 85 -11.68 -3.63 -3.26
C SER A 85 -11.69 -2.21 -3.81
N ALA A 86 -11.72 -1.19 -2.94
CA ALA A 86 -11.58 0.21 -3.34
C ALA A 86 -10.24 0.45 -4.08
N TYR A 87 -9.15 -0.18 -3.63
CA TYR A 87 -7.87 -0.14 -4.35
C TYR A 87 -7.98 -0.75 -5.75
N GLU A 88 -8.63 -1.91 -5.89
CA GLU A 88 -8.82 -2.57 -7.19
C GLU A 88 -9.68 -1.73 -8.14
N GLU A 89 -10.74 -1.11 -7.64
CA GLU A 89 -11.64 -0.22 -8.40
C GLU A 89 -10.96 1.07 -8.86
N PHE A 90 -10.05 1.60 -8.03
CA PHE A 90 -9.23 2.75 -8.38
C PHE A 90 -8.30 2.45 -9.58
N ASN A 91 -7.95 1.20 -9.77
CA ASN A 91 -7.17 0.66 -10.89
C ASN A 91 -5.97 1.52 -11.28
N VAL A 92 -5.08 1.78 -10.28
CA VAL A 92 -3.83 2.53 -10.49
C VAL A 92 -4.06 3.90 -11.14
N GLY A 93 -5.13 4.57 -10.75
CA GLY A 93 -5.46 5.91 -11.22
C GLY A 93 -5.92 6.00 -12.68
N GLU A 94 -6.52 4.95 -13.24
CA GLU A 94 -7.00 4.92 -14.63
C GLU A 94 -7.89 6.12 -14.98
N LYS A 95 -8.77 6.52 -14.04
CA LYS A 95 -9.68 7.65 -14.20
C LYS A 95 -9.03 9.02 -13.93
N TYR A 96 -7.77 9.06 -13.49
CA TYR A 96 -7.05 10.26 -13.05
C TYR A 96 -5.97 10.66 -14.06
N TYR A 97 -6.29 10.65 -15.34
CA TYR A 97 -5.37 10.94 -16.46
C TYR A 97 -4.74 12.34 -16.44
N SER A 98 -5.34 13.31 -15.75
CA SER A 98 -4.79 14.66 -15.60
C SER A 98 -3.83 14.83 -14.42
N SER A 99 -3.72 13.83 -13.52
CA SER A 99 -2.85 13.91 -12.37
C SER A 99 -1.37 13.84 -12.78
N PRO A 100 -0.51 14.78 -12.35
CA PRO A 100 0.92 14.71 -12.61
C PRO A 100 1.57 13.41 -12.11
N PHE A 101 1.17 12.92 -10.93
CA PHE A 101 1.65 11.68 -10.35
C PHE A 101 1.34 10.48 -11.26
N TRP A 102 0.08 10.31 -11.66
CA TRP A 102 -0.32 9.18 -12.50
C TRP A 102 0.26 9.28 -13.91
N ASN A 103 0.46 10.48 -14.43
CA ASN A 103 1.15 10.69 -15.71
C ASN A 103 2.62 10.24 -15.66
N ILE A 104 3.32 10.48 -14.55
CA ILE A 104 4.69 9.99 -14.36
C ILE A 104 4.69 8.47 -14.27
N ILE A 105 3.77 7.87 -13.52
CA ILE A 105 3.62 6.41 -13.43
C ILE A 105 3.45 5.78 -14.81
N ARG A 106 2.55 6.35 -15.66
CA ARG A 106 2.36 5.85 -17.06
C ARG A 106 3.64 5.92 -17.89
N LYS A 107 4.42 7.01 -17.76
CA LYS A 107 5.71 7.14 -18.45
C LYS A 107 6.72 6.10 -17.98
N ILE A 108 6.76 5.81 -16.68
CA ILE A 108 7.64 4.78 -16.12
C ILE A 108 7.25 3.41 -16.66
N GLU A 109 5.96 3.04 -16.65
CA GLU A 109 5.48 1.79 -17.22
C GLU A 109 5.92 1.63 -18.68
N THR A 110 5.69 2.65 -19.50
CA THR A 110 6.11 2.65 -20.91
C THR A 110 7.64 2.50 -21.05
N THR A 111 8.42 3.22 -20.25
CA THR A 111 9.89 3.18 -20.30
C THR A 111 10.43 1.81 -19.92
N LEU A 112 9.79 1.13 -18.97
CA LEU A 112 10.14 -0.23 -18.53
C LEU A 112 9.64 -1.32 -19.50
N GLY A 113 8.84 -0.97 -20.51
CA GLY A 113 8.20 -1.94 -21.39
C GLY A 113 7.07 -2.72 -20.71
N ASN A 114 6.50 -2.17 -19.63
CA ASN A 114 5.35 -2.71 -18.95
C ASN A 114 4.05 -2.27 -19.64
N GLU A 115 2.99 -3.05 -19.47
CA GLU A 115 1.65 -2.66 -19.87
C GLU A 115 1.14 -1.46 -19.04
N PRO A 116 0.30 -0.57 -19.60
CA PRO A 116 -0.35 0.47 -18.82
C PRO A 116 -1.19 -0.12 -17.68
N TYR A 117 -1.25 0.58 -16.55
CA TYR A 117 -2.01 0.18 -15.35
C TYR A 117 -1.60 -1.17 -14.77
N SER A 118 -0.33 -1.53 -14.90
CA SER A 118 0.21 -2.80 -14.45
C SER A 118 1.13 -2.69 -13.23
N CYS A 119 1.50 -1.49 -12.83
CA CYS A 119 2.25 -1.30 -11.59
C CYS A 119 1.34 -1.54 -10.37
N THR A 120 1.96 -1.55 -9.21
CA THR A 120 1.23 -1.40 -7.95
C THR A 120 1.77 -0.18 -7.20
N TRP A 121 1.01 0.33 -6.24
CA TRP A 121 1.42 1.48 -5.46
C TRP A 121 1.01 1.31 -4.00
N THR A 122 1.74 1.96 -3.14
CA THR A 122 1.45 2.06 -1.72
C THR A 122 1.93 3.39 -1.18
N ASN A 123 1.62 3.68 0.07
CA ASN A 123 2.06 4.89 0.76
C ASN A 123 2.82 4.53 2.04
N ILE A 124 3.70 5.41 2.47
CA ILE A 124 4.35 5.29 3.78
C ILE A 124 3.29 5.46 4.86
N SER A 125 2.54 6.58 4.83
CA SER A 125 1.40 6.74 5.71
C SER A 125 0.19 6.00 5.13
N LYS A 126 -0.36 5.07 5.92
CA LYS A 126 -1.56 4.33 5.53
C LYS A 126 -2.85 5.14 5.72
N TYR A 127 -2.75 6.29 6.34
CA TYR A 127 -3.85 7.20 6.63
C TYR A 127 -3.52 8.60 6.13
N ASP A 128 -4.53 9.34 5.73
CA ASP A 128 -4.47 10.78 5.56
C ASP A 128 -5.36 11.49 6.59
N GLN A 129 -5.14 12.78 6.79
CA GLN A 129 -5.93 13.63 7.64
C GLN A 129 -6.39 14.84 6.81
N ASN A 130 -7.70 15.08 6.77
CA ASN A 130 -8.29 16.20 6.00
C ASN A 130 -7.81 16.23 4.55
N HIS A 131 -7.75 15.07 3.88
CA HIS A 131 -7.27 14.90 2.50
C HIS A 131 -5.79 15.30 2.29
N GLY A 132 -4.95 15.20 3.30
CA GLY A 132 -3.54 15.59 3.21
C GLY A 132 -2.68 14.95 4.27
N SER A 133 -1.49 15.51 4.46
CA SER A 133 -0.53 14.99 5.43
C SER A 133 -1.05 15.17 6.85
N PRO A 134 -0.89 14.15 7.71
CA PRO A 134 -1.25 14.25 9.12
C PRO A 134 -0.38 15.29 9.85
N ASP A 135 -0.93 15.88 10.91
CA ASP A 135 -0.12 16.64 11.85
C ASP A 135 0.82 15.75 12.68
N ALA A 136 1.69 16.34 13.49
CA ALA A 136 2.73 15.60 14.20
C ALA A 136 2.17 14.54 15.17
N GLU A 137 1.03 14.80 15.80
CA GLU A 137 0.40 13.89 16.76
C GLU A 137 -0.21 12.69 16.01
N HIS A 138 -0.93 12.94 14.94
CA HIS A 138 -1.50 11.89 14.09
C HIS A 138 -0.40 11.11 13.34
N GLU A 139 0.68 11.77 12.94
CA GLU A 139 1.81 11.10 12.30
C GLU A 139 2.46 10.06 13.22
N GLU A 140 2.65 10.37 14.50
CA GLU A 140 3.16 9.42 15.49
C GLU A 140 2.19 8.25 15.66
N LEU A 141 0.90 8.53 15.81
CA LEU A 141 -0.13 7.52 15.93
C LEU A 141 -0.17 6.60 14.69
N PHE A 142 -0.18 7.15 13.49
CA PHE A 142 -0.25 6.37 12.25
C PHE A 142 1.01 5.53 12.00
N SER A 143 2.15 5.93 12.57
CA SER A 143 3.42 5.21 12.42
C SER A 143 3.43 3.80 13.03
N ILE A 144 2.44 3.46 13.87
CA ILE A 144 2.32 2.12 14.45
C ILE A 144 2.11 1.03 13.37
N VAL A 145 1.57 1.41 12.22
CA VAL A 145 1.35 0.51 11.07
C VAL A 145 2.37 0.66 9.94
N ASP A 146 3.41 1.46 10.10
CA ASP A 146 4.44 1.68 9.08
C ASP A 146 5.14 0.39 8.63
N ASN A 147 5.23 -0.61 9.51
CA ASN A 147 5.83 -1.90 9.18
C ASN A 147 5.04 -2.68 8.11
N LEU A 148 3.79 -2.31 7.83
CA LEU A 148 3.03 -2.89 6.72
C LEU A 148 3.76 -2.73 5.39
N LEU A 149 4.50 -1.63 5.17
CA LEU A 149 5.30 -1.46 3.96
C LEU A 149 6.29 -2.62 3.76
N ILE A 150 6.89 -3.11 4.85
CA ILE A 150 7.84 -4.24 4.79
C ILE A 150 7.13 -5.55 4.45
N ASP A 151 5.99 -5.78 5.07
CA ASP A 151 5.21 -6.99 4.84
C ASP A 151 4.65 -7.00 3.42
N GLU A 152 4.17 -5.87 2.91
CA GLU A 152 3.78 -5.68 1.53
C GLU A 152 4.94 -5.99 0.57
N LEU A 153 6.13 -5.42 0.79
CA LEU A 153 7.32 -5.66 -0.03
C LEU A 153 7.71 -7.13 -0.10
N LYS A 154 7.65 -7.84 1.04
CA LYS A 154 7.96 -9.29 1.10
C LYS A 154 6.97 -10.13 0.30
N ILE A 155 5.71 -9.73 0.24
CA ILE A 155 4.65 -10.46 -0.46
C ILE A 155 4.70 -10.17 -1.97
N ILE A 156 4.72 -8.89 -2.36
CA ILE A 156 4.62 -8.50 -3.77
C ILE A 156 5.94 -8.62 -4.54
N LYS A 157 7.08 -8.61 -3.84
CA LYS A 157 8.44 -8.80 -4.40
C LYS A 157 8.69 -7.96 -5.66
N PRO A 158 8.63 -6.63 -5.59
CA PRO A 158 8.85 -5.78 -6.74
C PRO A 158 10.30 -5.92 -7.21
N LYS A 159 10.53 -5.84 -8.53
CA LYS A 159 11.88 -5.70 -9.07
C LYS A 159 12.45 -4.30 -8.89
N ILE A 160 11.57 -3.31 -8.84
CA ILE A 160 11.92 -1.89 -8.71
C ILE A 160 10.98 -1.24 -7.70
N CYS A 161 11.53 -0.46 -6.77
CA CYS A 161 10.77 0.44 -5.90
C CYS A 161 11.11 1.88 -6.26
N ILE A 162 10.09 2.71 -6.46
CA ILE A 162 10.26 4.13 -6.78
C ILE A 162 9.55 4.95 -5.72
N PHE A 163 10.32 5.79 -5.01
CA PHE A 163 9.83 6.60 -3.92
C PHE A 163 9.46 8.00 -4.41
N PHE A 164 8.23 8.41 -4.18
CA PHE A 164 7.68 9.74 -4.46
C PHE A 164 7.41 10.52 -3.18
N THR A 165 8.21 10.27 -2.15
CA THR A 165 7.93 10.68 -0.78
C THR A 165 8.53 12.03 -0.39
N GLY A 166 9.55 12.50 -1.11
CA GLY A 166 10.27 13.71 -0.73
C GLY A 166 11.07 13.54 0.58
N HIS A 167 11.85 14.55 0.92
CA HIS A 167 12.79 14.50 2.06
C HIS A 167 12.10 14.47 3.44
N ASN A 168 10.87 14.97 3.54
CA ASN A 168 10.13 15.01 4.80
C ASN A 168 9.84 13.61 5.36
N PHE A 169 9.80 12.59 4.50
CA PHE A 169 9.55 11.20 4.89
C PHE A 169 10.83 10.38 5.12
N ASP A 170 12.03 10.97 4.91
CA ASP A 170 13.29 10.24 5.02
C ASP A 170 13.50 9.61 6.41
N TYR A 171 13.04 10.27 7.48
CA TYR A 171 13.17 9.75 8.83
C TYR A 171 12.27 8.53 9.06
N ARG A 172 11.03 8.52 8.54
CA ARG A 172 10.12 7.36 8.62
C ARG A 172 10.69 6.19 7.83
N LEU A 173 11.17 6.43 6.62
CA LEU A 173 11.84 5.41 5.80
C LEU A 173 13.07 4.82 6.52
N LYS A 174 13.93 5.66 7.13
CA LYS A 174 15.06 5.18 7.92
C LYS A 174 14.60 4.30 9.08
N ASN A 175 13.55 4.68 9.79
CA ASN A 175 13.00 3.89 10.89
C ASN A 175 12.44 2.55 10.43
N ILE A 176 11.69 2.54 9.33
CA ILE A 176 11.14 1.33 8.71
C ILE A 176 12.28 0.38 8.30
N PHE A 177 13.26 0.86 7.52
CA PHE A 177 14.32 0.01 6.98
C PHE A 177 15.42 -0.35 7.99
N ASN A 178 15.64 0.44 9.05
CA ASN A 178 16.56 0.05 10.11
C ASN A 178 16.05 -1.15 10.92
N LYS A 179 14.74 -1.32 11.04
CA LYS A 179 14.15 -2.51 11.67
C LYS A 179 14.46 -3.80 10.87
N ILE A 180 14.74 -3.68 9.58
CA ILE A 180 15.07 -4.83 8.71
C ILE A 180 16.52 -5.27 8.87
N LYS A 181 17.45 -4.35 9.16
CA LYS A 181 18.89 -4.69 9.30
C LYS A 181 19.20 -5.69 10.42
N GLY A 182 18.25 -5.94 11.32
CA GLY A 182 18.31 -6.98 12.35
C GLY A 182 17.67 -8.31 11.96
N THR A 183 17.01 -8.39 10.82
CA THR A 183 16.38 -9.60 10.29
C THR A 183 17.05 -9.95 8.98
N ASN A 184 17.72 -11.10 8.90
CA ASN A 184 18.21 -11.65 7.64
C ASN A 184 17.01 -11.83 6.70
N ILE A 185 16.94 -11.04 5.62
CA ILE A 185 16.02 -11.21 4.49
C ILE A 185 16.71 -12.12 3.46
#